data_fe71c476ffe6ff0948ad2a959b1015d4
#
_entry.id   fe71c476ffe6ff0948ad2a959b1015d4
#
_cell.length_a   1.000
_cell.length_b   1.000
_cell.length_c   1.000
_cell.angle_alpha   90.00
_cell.angle_beta   90.00
_cell.angle_gamma   90.00
#
_symmetry.space_group_name_H-M   'P 1'
#
loop_
_entity.id
_entity.type
_entity.pdbx_description
1 polymer ?
#
loop_
_entity_poly.entity_id
_entity_poly.type
_entity_poly.pdbx_seq_one_letter_code
_entity_poly.pdbx_strand_id
1 'polypeptide(L)'
;MTLSELTKQYKPIEVLGSTEIEISGIELDSRKCKPGSAFVAIRGTQADGHTYIEKAISLGASCIICENLPQETNPEVTYAVYNNTADIV
;
A
#
# COMPACT_ATOMS: atom_id res chain seq x y z
N MET A 1 -6.06 12.55 4.66
CA MET A 1 -6.98 11.51 4.14
C MET A 1 -6.80 10.23 4.96
N THR A 2 -7.90 9.60 5.35
CA THR A 2 -7.79 8.31 6.03
C THR A 2 -7.84 7.18 5.01
N LEU A 3 -7.28 6.02 5.37
CA LEU A 3 -7.36 4.84 4.51
C LEU A 3 -8.82 4.43 4.30
N SER A 4 -9.67 4.64 5.31
CA SER A 4 -11.10 4.36 5.20
C SER A 4 -11.74 5.12 4.04
N GLU A 5 -11.36 6.37 3.82
CA GLU A 5 -11.87 7.16 2.71
C GLU A 5 -11.43 6.57 1.37
N LEU A 6 -10.18 6.14 1.28
CA LEU A 6 -9.65 5.52 0.07
C LEU A 6 -10.36 4.20 -0.24
N THR A 7 -10.59 3.37 0.77
CA THR A 7 -11.23 2.07 0.57
C THR A 7 -12.72 2.19 0.28
N LYS A 8 -13.35 3.30 0.63
CA LYS A 8 -14.73 3.56 0.22
C LYS A 8 -14.82 3.88 -1.25
N GLN A 9 -13.84 4.59 -1.78
CA GLN A 9 -13.79 4.97 -3.18
C GLN A 9 -13.33 3.80 -4.06
N TYR A 10 -12.35 3.04 -3.58
CA TYR A 10 -11.79 1.89 -4.28
C TYR A 10 -11.82 0.69 -3.33
N LYS A 11 -12.79 -0.21 -3.53
CA LYS A 11 -13.01 -1.33 -2.61
C LYS A 11 -11.94 -2.41 -2.78
N PRO A 12 -11.19 -2.74 -1.73
CA PRO A 12 -10.22 -3.82 -1.80
C PRO A 12 -10.92 -5.19 -1.73
N ILE A 13 -10.22 -6.21 -2.22
CA ILE A 13 -10.66 -7.60 -2.06
C ILE A 13 -10.50 -8.02 -0.61
N GLU A 14 -9.42 -7.55 0.02
CA GLU A 14 -9.08 -7.94 1.38
C GLU A 14 -8.32 -6.79 2.04
N VAL A 15 -8.51 -6.61 3.34
CA VAL A 15 -7.75 -5.66 4.13
C VAL A 15 -7.20 -6.38 5.35
N LEU A 16 -5.89 -6.27 5.56
CA LEU A 16 -5.23 -6.79 6.75
C LEU A 16 -4.76 -5.61 7.59
N GLY A 17 -5.40 -5.38 8.71
CA GLY A 17 -5.10 -4.27 9.60
C GLY A 17 -6.24 -3.26 9.66
N SER A 18 -5.97 -2.09 10.23
CA SER A 18 -6.99 -1.06 10.45
C SER A 18 -7.08 -0.10 9.26
N THR A 19 -8.32 0.26 8.87
CA THR A 19 -8.55 1.31 7.88
C THR A 19 -8.67 2.68 8.52
N GLU A 20 -8.64 2.75 9.85
CA GLU A 20 -8.79 3.99 10.61
C GLU A 20 -7.46 4.72 10.80
N ILE A 21 -6.56 4.59 9.83
CA ILE A 21 -5.25 5.24 9.88
C ILE A 21 -5.22 6.44 8.94
N GLU A 22 -4.46 7.46 9.34
CA GLU A 22 -4.27 8.64 8.51
C GLU A 22 -3.16 8.38 7.51
N ILE A 23 -3.40 8.77 6.25
CA ILE A 23 -2.43 8.64 5.18
C ILE A 23 -1.95 10.03 4.78
N SER A 24 -0.64 10.25 4.82
CA SER A 24 -0.05 11.53 4.44
C SER A 24 -0.03 11.73 2.93
N GLY A 25 -0.01 10.65 2.16
CA GLY A 25 -0.02 10.70 0.71
C GLY A 25 0.14 9.32 0.11
N ILE A 26 -0.10 9.23 -1.19
CA ILE A 26 0.03 8.00 -1.96
C ILE A 26 1.30 8.08 -2.78
N GLU A 27 2.16 7.05 -2.71
CA GLU A 27 3.43 7.01 -3.42
C GLU A 27 3.52 5.76 -4.27
N LEU A 28 3.98 5.94 -5.50
CA LEU A 28 4.26 4.83 -6.41
C LEU A 28 5.72 4.42 -6.38
N ASP A 29 6.58 5.27 -5.88
CA ASP A 29 8.01 5.03 -5.79
C ASP A 29 8.37 4.81 -4.32
N SER A 30 8.89 3.61 -4.01
CA SER A 30 9.23 3.25 -2.64
C SER A 30 10.27 4.21 -2.03
N ARG A 31 11.12 4.80 -2.86
CA ARG A 31 12.17 5.72 -2.40
C ARG A 31 11.60 7.05 -1.92
N LYS A 32 10.38 7.38 -2.32
CA LYS A 32 9.72 8.64 -1.93
C LYS A 32 8.82 8.47 -0.73
N CYS A 33 8.69 7.26 -0.21
CA CYS A 33 7.88 7.02 0.98
C CYS A 33 8.46 7.74 2.19
N LYS A 34 7.56 8.18 3.05
CA LYS A 34 7.87 8.87 4.30
C LYS A 34 6.85 8.41 5.32
N PRO A 35 7.01 8.78 6.61
CA PRO A 35 6.05 8.36 7.63
C PRO A 35 4.61 8.72 7.25
N GLY A 36 3.74 7.73 7.30
CA GLY A 36 2.33 7.88 6.94
C GLY A 36 1.98 7.67 5.49
N SER A 37 2.96 7.39 4.62
CA SER A 37 2.69 7.14 3.20
C SER A 37 1.91 5.85 2.98
N ALA A 38 1.08 5.84 1.93
CA ALA A 38 0.50 4.61 1.39
C ALA A 38 1.27 4.28 0.11
N PHE A 39 1.99 3.16 0.13
CA PHE A 39 2.74 2.72 -1.04
C PHE A 39 1.89 1.82 -1.91
N VAL A 40 1.78 2.14 -3.21
CA VAL A 40 1.04 1.33 -4.17
C VAL A 40 2.03 0.46 -4.93
N ALA A 41 1.96 -0.85 -4.71
CA ALA A 41 2.81 -1.81 -5.40
C ALA A 41 2.16 -2.17 -6.74
N ILE A 42 2.70 -1.64 -7.82
CA ILE A 42 2.19 -1.88 -9.17
C ILE A 42 3.08 -2.90 -9.87
N ARG A 43 2.43 -3.88 -10.48
CA ARG A 43 3.14 -4.87 -11.28
C ARG A 43 3.46 -4.25 -12.65
N GLY A 44 4.71 -3.85 -12.85
CA GLY A 44 5.15 -3.24 -14.09
C GLY A 44 5.72 -4.25 -15.08
N THR A 45 6.10 -3.75 -16.27
CA THR A 45 6.68 -4.59 -17.32
C THR A 45 8.15 -4.91 -17.05
N GLN A 46 8.86 -4.03 -16.35
CA GLN A 46 10.29 -4.18 -16.08
C GLN A 46 10.58 -4.55 -14.64
N ALA A 47 9.70 -4.14 -13.73
CA ALA A 47 9.89 -4.41 -12.30
C ALA A 47 8.51 -4.55 -11.66
N ASP A 48 8.43 -5.46 -10.68
CA ASP A 48 7.23 -5.64 -9.88
C ASP A 48 7.37 -4.79 -8.62
N GLY A 49 6.45 -3.85 -8.43
CA GLY A 49 6.46 -2.98 -7.25
C GLY A 49 6.40 -3.75 -5.94
N HIS A 50 5.93 -5.01 -5.97
CA HIS A 50 5.86 -5.84 -4.78
C HIS A 50 7.26 -6.14 -4.20
N THR A 51 8.31 -6.07 -5.02
CA THR A 51 9.69 -6.26 -4.53
C THR A 51 10.16 -5.10 -3.66
N TYR A 52 9.47 -3.97 -3.70
CA TYR A 52 9.85 -2.77 -2.97
C TYR A 52 8.99 -2.50 -1.72
N ILE A 53 8.12 -3.43 -1.36
CA ILE A 53 7.23 -3.26 -0.20
C ILE A 53 8.04 -3.07 1.09
N GLU A 54 9.07 -3.89 1.30
CA GLU A 54 9.90 -3.78 2.50
C GLU A 54 10.64 -2.44 2.55
N LYS A 55 11.09 -1.96 1.41
CA LYS A 55 11.76 -0.66 1.32
C LYS A 55 10.80 0.46 1.72
N ALA A 56 9.57 0.41 1.22
CA ALA A 56 8.55 1.40 1.56
C ALA A 56 8.26 1.40 3.06
N ILE A 57 8.13 0.22 3.65
CA ILE A 57 7.87 0.08 5.08
C ILE A 57 9.05 0.64 5.88
N SER A 58 10.27 0.38 5.44
CA SER A 58 11.46 0.86 6.15
C SER A 58 11.54 2.39 6.17
N LEU A 59 10.92 3.04 5.20
CA LEU A 59 10.88 4.51 5.13
C LEU A 59 9.66 5.11 5.83
N GLY A 60 8.81 4.27 6.42
CA GLY A 60 7.70 4.74 7.24
C GLY A 60 6.32 4.58 6.63
N ALA A 61 6.19 3.87 5.50
CA ALA A 61 4.87 3.64 4.93
C ALA A 61 3.98 2.93 5.95
N SER A 62 2.78 3.45 6.16
CA SER A 62 1.83 2.89 7.12
C SER A 62 0.79 2.00 6.45
N CYS A 63 0.70 2.07 5.12
CA CYS A 63 -0.23 1.28 4.34
C CYS A 63 0.46 0.79 3.08
N ILE A 64 0.19 -0.48 2.74
CA ILE A 64 0.65 -1.07 1.48
C ILE A 64 -0.58 -1.45 0.68
N ILE A 65 -0.68 -0.92 -0.54
CA ILE A 65 -1.74 -1.26 -1.48
C ILE A 65 -1.11 -2.20 -2.51
N CYS A 66 -1.58 -3.43 -2.57
CA CYS A 66 -0.91 -4.47 -3.35
C CYS A 66 -1.92 -5.42 -3.99
N GLU A 67 -1.43 -6.24 -4.92
CA GLU A 67 -2.25 -7.30 -5.55
C GLU A 67 -2.03 -8.63 -4.85
N ASN A 68 -0.88 -8.81 -4.22
CA ASN A 68 -0.57 -10.01 -3.46
C ASN A 68 0.07 -9.62 -2.14
N LEU A 69 -0.37 -10.27 -1.05
CA LEU A 69 0.24 -10.04 0.25
C LEU A 69 1.66 -10.59 0.26
N PRO A 70 2.61 -9.90 0.91
CA PRO A 70 3.94 -10.45 1.08
C PRO A 70 3.89 -11.68 1.98
N GLN A 71 4.90 -12.53 1.88
CA GLN A 71 4.97 -13.75 2.67
C GLN A 71 4.98 -13.45 4.16
N GLU A 72 5.68 -12.40 4.56
CA GLU A 72 5.67 -11.92 5.94
C GLU A 72 5.07 -10.54 5.97
N THR A 73 4.05 -10.35 6.82
CA THR A 73 3.39 -9.07 6.98
C THR A 73 3.83 -8.41 8.27
N ASN A 74 3.89 -7.07 8.25
CA ASN A 74 4.25 -6.29 9.43
C ASN A 74 2.96 -5.93 10.17
N PRO A 75 2.82 -6.29 11.47
CA PRO A 75 1.58 -6.02 12.21
C PRO A 75 1.30 -4.53 12.42
N GLU A 76 2.28 -3.67 12.22
CA GLU A 76 2.11 -2.22 12.34
C GLU A 76 1.66 -1.56 11.05
N VAL A 77 1.56 -2.34 9.97
CA VAL A 77 1.23 -1.83 8.64
C VAL A 77 -0.10 -2.43 8.20
N THR A 78 -0.94 -1.61 7.57
CA THR A 78 -2.19 -2.08 6.98
C THR A 78 -1.94 -2.43 5.52
N TYR A 79 -2.42 -3.59 5.11
CA TYR A 79 -2.31 -4.07 3.73
C TYR A 79 -3.70 -4.09 3.10
N ALA A 80 -3.87 -3.43 1.96
CA ALA A 80 -5.11 -3.45 1.19
C ALA A 80 -4.84 -4.16 -0.13
N VAL A 81 -5.56 -5.24 -0.39
CA VAL A 81 -5.34 -6.09 -1.56
C VAL A 81 -6.40 -5.80 -2.61
N TYR A 82 -5.96 -5.57 -3.84
CA TYR A 82 -6.81 -5.26 -4.98
C TYR A 82 -6.52 -6.21 -6.13
N ASN A 83 -7.51 -6.38 -7.03
CA ASN A 83 -7.29 -7.15 -8.26
C ASN A 83 -6.27 -6.48 -9.18
N ASN A 84 -6.33 -5.15 -9.25
CA ASN A 84 -5.44 -4.38 -10.11
C ASN A 84 -5.13 -3.07 -9.42
N THR A 85 -3.92 -2.95 -8.89
CA THR A 85 -3.51 -1.75 -8.16
C THR A 85 -3.39 -0.53 -9.07
N ALA A 86 -3.22 -0.73 -10.37
CA ALA A 86 -3.17 0.38 -11.33
C ALA A 86 -4.49 1.15 -11.40
N ASP A 87 -5.61 0.55 -10.99
CA ASP A 87 -6.91 1.21 -11.00
C ASP A 87 -7.00 2.32 -9.95
N ILE A 88 -6.11 2.32 -8.96
CA ILE A 88 -6.12 3.31 -7.87
C ILE A 88 -5.39 4.59 -8.26
N VAL A 89 -4.56 4.50 -9.25
CA VAL A 89 -3.65 5.59 -9.68
C VAL A 89 -4.28 6.45 -10.75
#